data_3a9abad566a7cd635c2e095640ee7939
#
_entry.id   3a9abad566a7cd635c2e095640ee7939
#
_cell.length_a   1.000
_cell.length_b   1.000
_cell.length_c   1.000
_cell.angle_alpha   90.00
_cell.angle_beta   90.00
_cell.angle_gamma   90.00
#
_symmetry.space_group_name_H-M   'P 1'
#
loop_
_entity.id
_entity.type
_entity.pdbx_description
1 polymer ?
#
loop_
_entity_poly.entity_id
_entity_poly.type
_entity_poly.pdbx_seq_one_letter_code
_entity_poly.pdbx_strand_id
1 'polypeptide(L)'
;MRNLKRPVILGGVILSVISASAHAEITVLDKNTTSNSLLAPLSIQIGGSIRPEFEWENTENKTHGASSGHDGGTRFRFSGDYALDSHTSIIGMYELGVNMYHVLGIDSGYTKGTDELKKRKLYYGFKDDRYGTFTFGKQYGVYYDIVGSKSDVWDNDGQAAGEGVGLAGDFDGGNRPYNTFKYKNTWGKFTVEAHYMLPYTQTAATSDLDYRRRGGQGIGVDYAITPTLTWSGVYTNTQATVKQSQNASESKLYHQQTTATALTWQPGSWYLVGTANYYANYIPSHKDNVNQSDFFAGSGYGLEAFAGYTFTFNKPWFKSIQPYVAADTLKLKGGEDYESNHIYLGTAFDFNHRISLYVERTIATSPGEDDKTYASFYYNF
;
A
#
# COMPACT_ATOMS: atom_id res chain seq x y z
N MET A 1 -56.34 -16.49 4.81
CA MET A 1 -55.34 -15.41 4.62
C MET A 1 -54.11 -15.71 5.43
N ARG A 2 -53.07 -16.24 4.82
CA ARG A 2 -51.79 -16.54 5.48
C ARG A 2 -50.78 -15.45 5.12
N ASN A 3 -50.37 -14.65 6.12
CA ASN A 3 -49.32 -13.66 5.98
C ASN A 3 -47.95 -14.38 5.90
N LEU A 4 -47.38 -14.41 4.71
CA LEU A 4 -45.96 -14.78 4.51
C LEU A 4 -45.09 -13.59 4.93
N LYS A 5 -44.46 -13.69 6.07
CA LYS A 5 -43.34 -12.80 6.46
C LYS A 5 -42.16 -13.09 5.54
N ARG A 6 -41.75 -12.10 4.72
CA ARG A 6 -40.49 -12.13 3.96
C ARG A 6 -39.34 -12.05 4.96
N PRO A 7 -38.27 -12.86 4.81
CA PRO A 7 -37.09 -12.69 5.62
C PRO A 7 -36.39 -11.39 5.19
N VAL A 8 -36.18 -10.51 6.16
CA VAL A 8 -35.27 -9.37 6.01
C VAL A 8 -33.84 -9.97 5.98
N ILE A 9 -33.25 -9.97 4.78
CA ILE A 9 -31.81 -10.24 4.65
C ILE A 9 -31.10 -9.02 5.23
N LEU A 10 -30.65 -9.13 6.49
CA LEU A 10 -29.67 -8.21 7.05
C LEU A 10 -28.38 -8.43 6.28
N GLY A 11 -28.15 -7.58 5.29
CA GLY A 11 -26.86 -7.45 4.66
C GLY A 11 -25.85 -7.03 5.74
N GLY A 12 -25.04 -7.98 6.18
CA GLY A 12 -23.93 -7.68 7.07
C GLY A 12 -22.98 -6.73 6.36
N VAL A 13 -22.99 -5.46 6.74
CA VAL A 13 -21.92 -4.52 6.44
C VAL A 13 -20.69 -5.09 7.15
N ILE A 14 -19.82 -5.73 6.38
CA ILE A 14 -18.45 -6.02 6.83
C ILE A 14 -17.81 -4.64 6.99
N LEU A 15 -17.87 -4.09 8.19
CA LEU A 15 -16.97 -3.02 8.57
C LEU A 15 -15.58 -3.66 8.59
N SER A 16 -14.89 -3.55 7.48
CA SER A 16 -13.44 -3.63 7.47
C SER A 16 -12.95 -2.43 8.29
N VAL A 17 -12.73 -2.65 9.58
CA VAL A 17 -11.87 -1.78 10.38
C VAL A 17 -10.43 -2.17 10.03
N ILE A 18 -10.08 -2.04 8.76
CA ILE A 18 -8.73 -1.62 8.41
C ILE A 18 -8.61 -0.30 9.17
N SER A 19 -7.45 0.05 9.67
CA SER A 19 -7.09 1.43 9.98
C SER A 19 -7.39 2.26 8.71
N ALA A 20 -8.66 2.35 8.41
CA ALA A 20 -9.19 3.31 7.50
C ALA A 20 -8.87 4.60 8.23
N SER A 21 -7.76 5.22 7.87
CA SER A 21 -7.73 6.65 7.81
C SER A 21 -9.07 6.96 7.18
N ALA A 22 -10.06 7.31 8.00
CA ALA A 22 -11.36 7.69 7.49
C ALA A 22 -11.03 8.84 6.58
N HIS A 23 -10.96 8.56 5.28
CA HIS A 23 -10.70 9.56 4.28
C HIS A 23 -11.93 10.44 4.33
N ALA A 24 -11.82 11.53 5.05
CA ALA A 24 -12.85 12.56 5.07
C ALA A 24 -12.78 13.27 3.73
N GLU A 25 -13.13 12.55 2.65
CA GLU A 25 -13.20 13.14 1.32
C GLU A 25 -14.27 14.22 1.31
N ILE A 26 -13.92 15.39 0.80
CA ILE A 26 -14.83 16.51 0.63
C ILE A 26 -15.59 16.27 -0.68
N THR A 27 -16.88 16.08 -0.60
CA THR A 27 -17.73 16.03 -1.79
C THR A 27 -17.86 17.44 -2.34
N VAL A 28 -17.28 17.69 -3.51
CA VAL A 28 -17.36 18.99 -4.23
C VAL A 28 -18.62 19.05 -5.08
N LEU A 29 -18.99 17.92 -5.68
CA LEU A 29 -20.22 17.76 -6.45
C LEU A 29 -20.83 16.42 -6.09
N ASP A 30 -22.10 16.41 -5.75
CA ASP A 30 -22.86 15.18 -5.50
C ASP A 30 -23.87 14.96 -6.61
N LYS A 31 -24.18 13.69 -6.87
CA LYS A 31 -25.17 13.28 -7.89
C LYS A 31 -26.52 13.94 -7.58
N ASN A 32 -27.20 14.38 -8.65
CA ASN A 32 -28.52 15.00 -8.58
C ASN A 32 -28.61 16.33 -7.79
N THR A 33 -27.49 16.98 -7.50
CA THR A 33 -27.50 18.31 -6.83
C THR A 33 -27.57 19.47 -7.80
N THR A 34 -27.47 19.23 -9.10
CA THR A 34 -27.53 20.26 -10.16
C THR A 34 -28.66 19.99 -11.14
N SER A 35 -29.28 21.02 -11.65
CA SER A 35 -30.28 20.95 -12.75
C SER A 35 -29.64 20.71 -14.13
N ASN A 36 -28.32 20.79 -14.25
CA ASN A 36 -27.62 20.50 -15.48
C ASN A 36 -27.62 19.00 -15.76
N SER A 37 -28.31 18.59 -16.82
CA SER A 37 -28.49 17.18 -17.18
C SER A 37 -27.16 16.41 -17.44
N LEU A 38 -26.12 17.10 -17.86
CA LEU A 38 -24.79 16.49 -18.07
C LEU A 38 -24.01 16.29 -16.77
N LEU A 39 -24.25 17.12 -15.76
CA LEU A 39 -23.57 17.05 -14.47
C LEU A 39 -24.36 16.30 -13.41
N ALA A 40 -25.66 16.14 -13.59
CA ALA A 40 -26.52 15.45 -12.62
C ALA A 40 -26.05 14.02 -12.25
N PRO A 41 -25.51 13.20 -13.19
CA PRO A 41 -24.98 11.88 -12.86
C PRO A 41 -23.57 11.88 -12.22
N LEU A 42 -22.91 13.04 -12.14
CA LEU A 42 -21.51 13.17 -11.72
C LEU A 42 -21.39 13.41 -10.20
N SER A 43 -20.49 12.66 -9.56
CA SER A 43 -19.97 12.95 -8.24
C SER A 43 -18.47 13.23 -8.34
N ILE A 44 -18.00 14.27 -7.64
CA ILE A 44 -16.57 14.64 -7.55
C ILE A 44 -16.22 14.75 -6.07
N GLN A 45 -15.13 14.10 -5.69
CA GLN A 45 -14.59 14.14 -4.34
C GLN A 45 -13.13 14.56 -4.36
N ILE A 46 -12.73 15.33 -3.35
CA ILE A 46 -11.36 15.72 -3.09
C ILE A 46 -11.00 15.24 -1.70
N GLY A 47 -9.86 14.61 -1.56
CA GLY A 47 -9.36 14.14 -0.29
C GLY A 47 -7.84 14.13 -0.26
N GLY A 48 -7.30 13.71 0.86
CA GLY A 48 -5.87 13.61 0.98
C GLY A 48 -5.41 13.48 2.42
N SER A 49 -4.10 13.57 2.63
CA SER A 49 -3.54 13.70 3.97
C SER A 49 -2.24 14.47 3.93
N ILE A 50 -2.02 15.32 4.94
CA ILE A 50 -0.76 15.99 5.20
C ILE A 50 -0.07 15.19 6.31
N ARG A 51 1.20 14.83 6.09
CA ARG A 51 1.93 13.85 6.90
C ARG A 51 3.34 14.29 7.25
N PRO A 52 3.52 15.27 8.14
CA PRO A 52 4.84 15.53 8.71
C PRO A 52 5.26 14.36 9.61
N GLU A 53 6.50 13.96 9.48
CA GLU A 53 7.10 12.85 10.22
C GLU A 53 8.44 13.28 10.80
N PHE A 54 8.74 12.83 12.01
CA PHE A 54 9.99 13.02 12.70
C PHE A 54 10.63 11.67 12.97
N GLU A 55 11.90 11.54 12.62
CA GLU A 55 12.70 10.33 12.79
C GLU A 55 13.91 10.61 13.66
N TRP A 56 14.17 9.73 14.62
CA TRP A 56 15.37 9.71 15.45
C TRP A 56 16.08 8.38 15.28
N GLU A 57 17.29 8.41 14.75
CA GLU A 57 18.15 7.24 14.62
C GLU A 57 19.07 7.11 15.84
N ASN A 58 19.17 5.90 16.39
CA ASN A 58 20.15 5.55 17.40
C ASN A 58 21.38 4.92 16.73
N THR A 59 22.25 5.75 16.18
CA THR A 59 23.51 5.27 15.63
C THR A 59 24.58 5.17 16.73
N GLU A 60 25.26 4.04 16.83
CA GLU A 60 26.47 3.93 17.66
C GLU A 60 27.59 4.86 17.15
N ASN A 61 27.58 5.18 15.87
CA ASN A 61 28.44 6.16 15.23
C ASN A 61 27.80 7.54 15.20
N LYS A 62 28.07 8.35 16.19
CA LYS A 62 27.53 9.70 16.47
C LYS A 62 27.68 10.77 15.36
N THR A 63 28.01 10.42 14.14
CA THR A 63 28.12 11.37 13.03
C THR A 63 26.78 11.74 12.38
N HIS A 64 25.72 10.99 12.65
CA HIS A 64 24.37 11.23 12.08
C HIS A 64 23.26 11.08 13.12
N GLY A 65 23.50 11.33 14.38
CA GLY A 65 22.49 11.43 15.43
C GLY A 65 21.59 12.64 15.19
N ALA A 66 20.91 12.67 14.06
CA ALA A 66 20.05 13.76 13.68
C ALA A 66 18.60 13.31 13.86
N SER A 67 17.91 13.99 14.77
CA SER A 67 16.47 14.12 14.65
C SER A 67 16.20 14.90 13.37
N SER A 68 15.54 14.29 12.40
CA SER A 68 15.17 14.95 11.16
C SER A 68 13.66 14.90 10.96
N GLY A 69 13.09 16.02 10.48
CA GLY A 69 11.71 16.03 10.00
C GLY A 69 11.68 15.78 8.50
N HIS A 70 10.76 14.99 8.02
CA HIS A 70 10.53 14.76 6.61
C HIS A 70 9.04 14.59 6.29
N ASP A 71 8.70 14.47 5.02
CA ASP A 71 7.34 14.19 4.59
C ASP A 71 7.07 12.68 4.61
N GLY A 72 6.16 12.23 5.47
CA GLY A 72 5.70 10.84 5.61
C GLY A 72 4.70 10.43 4.52
N GLY A 73 4.75 11.05 3.34
CA GLY A 73 3.92 10.70 2.19
C GLY A 73 2.63 11.50 2.09
N THR A 74 2.71 12.83 2.26
CA THR A 74 1.62 13.77 1.97
C THR A 74 1.05 13.52 0.59
N ARG A 75 -0.28 13.53 0.48
CA ARG A 75 -0.98 13.22 -0.77
C ARG A 75 -2.29 13.98 -0.91
N PHE A 76 -2.60 14.31 -2.18
CA PHE A 76 -3.89 14.86 -2.59
C PHE A 76 -4.56 13.87 -3.55
N ARG A 77 -5.88 13.70 -3.39
CA ARG A 77 -6.67 12.76 -4.16
C ARG A 77 -7.87 13.45 -4.79
N PHE A 78 -8.11 13.14 -6.05
CA PHE A 78 -9.27 13.56 -6.81
C PHE A 78 -9.95 12.30 -7.33
N SER A 79 -11.23 12.12 -7.03
CA SER A 79 -12.02 11.01 -7.55
C SER A 79 -13.29 11.50 -8.19
N GLY A 80 -13.72 10.78 -9.22
CA GLY A 80 -14.96 11.04 -9.94
C GLY A 80 -15.72 9.75 -10.20
N ASP A 81 -17.03 9.84 -10.12
CA ASP A 81 -17.97 8.77 -10.43
C ASP A 81 -19.13 9.35 -11.25
N TYR A 82 -19.28 8.88 -12.49
CA TYR A 82 -20.35 9.28 -13.40
C TYR A 82 -21.29 8.10 -13.63
N ALA A 83 -22.51 8.18 -13.11
CA ALA A 83 -23.51 7.13 -13.27
C ALA A 83 -24.02 7.08 -14.73
N LEU A 84 -23.88 5.92 -15.36
CA LEU A 84 -24.46 5.64 -16.68
C LEU A 84 -25.92 5.17 -16.56
N ASP A 85 -26.16 4.35 -15.56
CA ASP A 85 -27.49 3.85 -15.18
C ASP A 85 -27.53 3.56 -13.66
N SER A 86 -28.56 2.83 -13.19
CA SER A 86 -28.73 2.50 -11.77
C SER A 86 -27.68 1.51 -11.23
N HIS A 87 -26.89 0.86 -12.08
CA HIS A 87 -25.95 -0.20 -11.74
C HIS A 87 -24.51 0.12 -12.14
N THR A 88 -24.34 0.89 -13.22
CA THR A 88 -23.06 1.08 -13.88
C THR A 88 -22.61 2.54 -13.79
N SER A 89 -21.33 2.74 -13.45
CA SER A 89 -20.67 4.05 -13.45
C SER A 89 -19.33 4.00 -14.19
N ILE A 90 -18.96 5.13 -14.77
CA ILE A 90 -17.56 5.42 -15.13
C ILE A 90 -16.88 6.00 -13.90
N ILE A 91 -15.71 5.50 -13.56
CA ILE A 91 -14.95 5.97 -12.41
C ILE A 91 -13.56 6.47 -12.83
N GLY A 92 -13.02 7.40 -12.07
CA GLY A 92 -11.66 7.89 -12.23
C GLY A 92 -11.03 8.30 -10.91
N MET A 93 -9.71 8.15 -10.82
CA MET A 93 -8.92 8.50 -9.64
C MET A 93 -7.60 9.10 -10.06
N TYR A 94 -7.23 10.22 -9.44
CA TYR A 94 -5.89 10.78 -9.49
C TYR A 94 -5.39 11.03 -8.08
N GLU A 95 -4.25 10.43 -7.71
CA GLU A 95 -3.57 10.66 -6.43
C GLU A 95 -2.16 11.16 -6.69
N LEU A 96 -1.89 12.34 -6.14
CA LEU A 96 -0.62 13.05 -6.24
C LEU A 96 0.08 13.02 -4.88
N GLY A 97 1.28 12.47 -4.80
CA GLY A 97 2.17 12.64 -3.65
C GLY A 97 2.87 13.99 -3.74
N VAL A 98 3.01 14.67 -2.61
CA VAL A 98 3.62 15.99 -2.52
C VAL A 98 4.65 15.97 -1.40
N ASN A 99 5.91 16.28 -1.70
CA ASN A 99 6.89 16.50 -0.64
C ASN A 99 6.72 17.92 -0.09
N MET A 100 5.93 18.04 0.97
CA MET A 100 5.59 19.34 1.54
C MET A 100 6.80 20.08 2.11
N TYR A 101 7.78 19.38 2.65
CA TYR A 101 9.02 20.01 3.14
C TYR A 101 9.79 20.67 2.01
N HIS A 102 9.91 19.98 0.87
CA HIS A 102 10.57 20.53 -0.30
C HIS A 102 9.79 21.71 -0.91
N VAL A 103 8.46 21.57 -1.06
CA VAL A 103 7.58 22.64 -1.60
C VAL A 103 7.63 23.90 -0.71
N LEU A 104 7.72 23.74 0.61
CA LEU A 104 7.79 24.86 1.55
C LEU A 104 9.22 25.41 1.73
N GLY A 105 10.23 24.80 1.11
CA GLY A 105 11.63 25.19 1.27
C GLY A 105 12.17 24.93 2.67
N ILE A 106 11.61 23.97 3.40
CA ILE A 106 12.10 23.55 4.70
C ILE A 106 13.26 22.60 4.48
N ASP A 107 14.47 23.07 4.77
CA ASP A 107 15.66 22.21 4.78
C ASP A 107 15.66 21.41 6.09
N SER A 108 15.37 20.15 6.00
CA SER A 108 15.38 19.23 7.13
C SER A 108 16.68 18.43 7.25
N GLY A 109 17.67 18.66 6.38
CA GLY A 109 18.85 17.81 6.28
C GLY A 109 18.56 16.39 5.79
N TYR A 110 17.29 16.06 5.54
CA TYR A 110 16.79 14.74 5.16
C TYR A 110 15.83 14.82 3.97
N THR A 111 16.24 15.47 2.90
CA THR A 111 15.48 15.44 1.66
C THR A 111 15.69 14.12 0.92
N LYS A 112 14.93 13.11 1.25
CA LYS A 112 14.82 11.91 0.40
C LYS A 112 14.03 12.29 -0.85
N GLY A 113 14.73 12.43 -1.96
CA GLY A 113 14.17 12.62 -3.28
C GLY A 113 14.06 14.09 -3.70
N THR A 114 14.36 14.33 -4.96
CA THR A 114 14.32 15.65 -5.60
C THR A 114 12.95 16.00 -6.16
N ASP A 115 11.99 15.08 -6.13
CA ASP A 115 10.68 15.27 -6.73
C ASP A 115 9.72 15.94 -5.76
N GLU A 116 9.35 17.20 -6.05
CA GLU A 116 8.31 17.93 -5.33
C GLU A 116 6.95 17.23 -5.43
N LEU A 117 6.68 16.64 -6.61
CA LEU A 117 5.41 16.01 -6.96
C LEU A 117 5.64 14.61 -7.55
N LYS A 118 4.93 13.62 -7.01
CA LYS A 118 4.98 12.23 -7.50
C LYS A 118 3.58 11.74 -7.83
N LYS A 119 3.35 11.30 -9.07
CA LYS A 119 2.11 10.60 -9.44
C LYS A 119 2.07 9.24 -8.74
N ARG A 120 1.17 9.11 -7.75
CA ARG A 120 0.97 7.87 -7.01
C ARG A 120 -0.02 6.94 -7.71
N LYS A 121 -1.21 7.45 -8.06
CA LYS A 121 -2.24 6.70 -8.80
C LYS A 121 -2.85 7.58 -9.88
N LEU A 122 -3.16 6.99 -11.03
CA LEU A 122 -3.96 7.58 -12.08
C LEU A 122 -4.60 6.45 -12.87
N TYR A 123 -5.88 6.23 -12.65
CA TYR A 123 -6.64 5.22 -13.37
C TYR A 123 -8.08 5.65 -13.61
N TYR A 124 -8.70 4.99 -14.56
CA TYR A 124 -10.11 5.13 -14.89
C TYR A 124 -10.69 3.77 -15.23
N GLY A 125 -12.01 3.67 -15.27
CA GLY A 125 -12.67 2.41 -15.59
C GLY A 125 -14.16 2.44 -15.41
N PHE A 126 -14.73 1.24 -15.34
CA PHE A 126 -16.13 1.00 -15.13
C PHE A 126 -16.35 0.22 -13.84
N LYS A 127 -17.34 0.62 -13.10
CA LYS A 127 -17.84 -0.07 -11.91
C LYS A 127 -19.28 -0.48 -12.15
N ASP A 128 -19.59 -1.75 -12.00
CA ASP A 128 -20.96 -2.29 -12.05
C ASP A 128 -21.18 -3.14 -10.80
N ASP A 129 -22.33 -3.00 -10.15
CA ASP A 129 -22.64 -3.69 -8.89
C ASP A 129 -22.89 -5.20 -9.05
N ARG A 130 -23.07 -5.68 -10.27
CA ARG A 130 -23.30 -7.10 -10.63
C ARG A 130 -22.04 -7.75 -11.19
N TYR A 131 -21.32 -7.01 -12.05
CA TYR A 131 -20.21 -7.55 -12.84
C TYR A 131 -18.83 -7.14 -12.28
N GLY A 132 -18.80 -6.28 -11.26
CA GLY A 132 -17.57 -5.84 -10.61
C GLY A 132 -16.95 -4.59 -11.24
N THR A 133 -15.69 -4.37 -10.94
CA THR A 133 -14.96 -3.16 -11.33
C THR A 133 -13.83 -3.50 -12.26
N PHE A 134 -13.74 -2.81 -13.39
CA PHE A 134 -12.67 -2.88 -14.37
C PHE A 134 -11.97 -1.54 -14.42
N THR A 135 -10.67 -1.51 -14.24
CA THR A 135 -9.88 -0.27 -14.27
C THR A 135 -8.64 -0.43 -15.13
N PHE A 136 -8.14 0.69 -15.64
CA PHE A 136 -6.88 0.77 -16.36
C PHE A 136 -6.08 1.99 -15.92
N GLY A 137 -4.80 1.82 -15.68
CA GLY A 137 -3.87 2.91 -15.34
C GLY A 137 -2.81 2.54 -14.31
N LYS A 138 -2.26 3.55 -13.64
CA LYS A 138 -1.38 3.38 -12.48
C LYS A 138 -2.23 3.22 -11.24
N GLN A 139 -2.19 2.05 -10.60
CA GLN A 139 -3.03 1.68 -9.45
C GLN A 139 -2.35 0.57 -8.65
N TYR A 140 -2.83 0.30 -7.45
CA TYR A 140 -2.33 -0.86 -6.71
C TYR A 140 -2.50 -2.15 -7.49
N GLY A 141 -1.46 -2.98 -7.47
CA GLY A 141 -1.46 -4.34 -7.99
C GLY A 141 -2.21 -5.30 -7.08
N VAL A 142 -2.54 -6.48 -7.60
CA VAL A 142 -3.29 -7.50 -6.85
C VAL A 142 -2.54 -7.95 -5.59
N TYR A 143 -1.20 -8.02 -5.64
CA TYR A 143 -0.41 -8.38 -4.47
C TYR A 143 -0.68 -7.44 -3.28
N TYR A 144 -0.57 -6.13 -3.50
CA TYR A 144 -0.80 -5.16 -2.45
C TYR A 144 -2.26 -5.19 -1.96
N ASP A 145 -3.24 -5.15 -2.87
CA ASP A 145 -4.66 -5.09 -2.48
C ASP A 145 -5.12 -6.32 -1.68
N ILE A 146 -4.60 -7.50 -2.00
CA ILE A 146 -5.05 -8.76 -1.38
C ILE A 146 -4.22 -9.15 -0.14
N VAL A 147 -2.90 -8.98 -0.16
CA VAL A 147 -2.02 -9.39 0.95
C VAL A 147 -1.28 -8.24 1.58
N GLY A 148 -0.54 -7.42 0.81
CA GLY A 148 0.34 -6.40 1.35
C GLY A 148 -0.40 -5.39 2.24
N SER A 149 -1.57 -4.92 1.82
CA SER A 149 -2.39 -3.97 2.59
C SER A 149 -2.92 -4.51 3.93
N LYS A 150 -2.86 -5.82 4.16
CA LYS A 150 -3.32 -6.41 5.43
C LYS A 150 -2.34 -6.16 6.56
N SER A 151 -1.04 -6.14 6.24
CA SER A 151 0.03 -5.86 7.21
C SER A 151 0.59 -4.44 7.10
N ASP A 152 0.25 -3.64 6.10
CA ASP A 152 0.57 -2.22 5.98
C ASP A 152 -0.33 -1.37 6.92
N VAL A 153 -0.16 -1.55 8.24
CA VAL A 153 -1.06 -1.01 9.28
C VAL A 153 -0.32 -0.37 10.46
N TRP A 154 1.01 -0.36 10.47
CA TRP A 154 1.84 0.40 11.40
C TRP A 154 2.57 1.55 10.69
N ASP A 155 3.20 2.43 11.42
CA ASP A 155 3.69 3.70 10.89
C ASP A 155 4.89 3.53 9.94
N ASN A 156 5.88 2.75 10.36
CA ASN A 156 7.05 2.42 9.55
C ASN A 156 6.84 1.07 8.87
N ASP A 157 6.28 1.09 7.68
CA ASP A 157 5.86 -0.08 6.90
C ASP A 157 6.83 -1.27 6.97
N GLY A 158 6.27 -2.47 7.05
CA GLY A 158 7.06 -3.70 7.03
C GLY A 158 7.81 -3.93 5.73
N GLN A 159 8.98 -4.54 5.85
CA GLN A 159 9.88 -4.77 4.71
C GLN A 159 9.55 -6.08 3.96
N ALA A 160 8.72 -6.95 4.51
CA ALA A 160 8.55 -8.30 4.03
C ALA A 160 7.27 -8.55 3.21
N ALA A 161 6.18 -7.81 3.46
CA ALA A 161 4.93 -7.96 2.74
C ALA A 161 4.27 -6.64 2.34
N GLY A 162 4.71 -5.51 2.88
CA GLY A 162 4.24 -4.18 2.52
C GLY A 162 4.81 -3.68 1.18
N GLU A 163 5.15 -2.42 1.15
CA GLU A 163 5.77 -1.75 -0.01
C GLU A 163 7.27 -2.08 -0.17
N GLY A 164 7.90 -2.73 0.83
CA GLY A 164 9.35 -2.82 0.96
C GLY A 164 10.03 -3.88 0.12
N VAL A 165 9.31 -4.83 -0.45
CA VAL A 165 9.91 -5.89 -1.26
C VAL A 165 9.98 -5.49 -2.72
N GLY A 166 11.17 -5.60 -3.31
CA GLY A 166 11.41 -5.27 -4.70
C GLY A 166 11.82 -3.81 -4.91
N LEU A 167 12.98 -3.62 -5.53
CA LEU A 167 13.55 -2.30 -5.84
C LEU A 167 12.64 -1.44 -6.72
N ALA A 168 11.69 -2.03 -7.41
CA ALA A 168 10.84 -1.38 -8.39
C ALA A 168 9.37 -1.80 -8.26
N GLY A 169 8.79 -1.72 -7.06
CA GLY A 169 7.42 -2.16 -6.77
C GLY A 169 6.34 -1.53 -7.68
N ASP A 170 6.54 -0.29 -8.13
CA ASP A 170 5.71 0.37 -9.14
C ASP A 170 5.91 -0.24 -10.56
N PHE A 171 6.95 -1.03 -10.75
CA PHE A 171 7.28 -1.69 -12.02
C PHE A 171 6.90 -3.17 -12.02
N ASP A 172 7.29 -3.92 -10.99
CA ASP A 172 7.13 -5.38 -10.91
C ASP A 172 5.73 -5.83 -10.49
N GLY A 173 4.90 -4.92 -10.01
CA GLY A 173 3.53 -5.20 -9.59
C GLY A 173 3.36 -5.36 -8.08
N GLY A 174 4.43 -5.23 -7.31
CA GLY A 174 4.38 -5.31 -5.85
C GLY A 174 3.60 -4.15 -5.21
N ASN A 175 3.61 -2.97 -5.83
CA ASN A 175 2.93 -1.79 -5.30
C ASN A 175 1.95 -1.20 -6.33
N ARG A 176 2.30 -0.09 -7.01
CA ARG A 176 1.41 0.68 -7.93
C ARG A 176 1.91 0.64 -9.39
N PRO A 177 1.80 -0.51 -10.06
CA PRO A 177 2.30 -0.65 -11.42
C PRO A 177 1.59 0.27 -12.42
N TYR A 178 2.39 0.81 -13.36
CA TYR A 178 1.90 1.55 -14.52
C TYR A 178 1.25 0.60 -15.54
N ASN A 179 0.35 1.15 -16.37
CA ASN A 179 -0.25 0.48 -17.53
C ASN A 179 -0.89 -0.88 -17.16
N THR A 180 -1.71 -0.87 -16.11
CA THR A 180 -2.29 -2.08 -15.53
C THR A 180 -3.79 -2.11 -15.76
N PHE A 181 -4.29 -3.17 -16.42
CA PHE A 181 -5.69 -3.58 -16.37
C PHE A 181 -5.92 -4.34 -15.08
N LYS A 182 -6.99 -4.00 -14.36
CA LYS A 182 -7.39 -4.70 -13.14
C LYS A 182 -8.89 -4.95 -13.12
N TYR A 183 -9.23 -6.13 -12.65
CA TYR A 183 -10.60 -6.54 -12.36
C TYR A 183 -10.75 -6.88 -10.88
N LYS A 184 -11.87 -6.49 -10.29
CA LYS A 184 -12.25 -6.85 -8.92
C LYS A 184 -13.73 -7.13 -8.85
N ASN A 185 -14.12 -8.20 -8.19
CA ASN A 185 -15.52 -8.48 -7.84
C ASN A 185 -15.64 -9.28 -6.55
N THR A 186 -16.82 -9.23 -5.93
CA THR A 186 -17.12 -9.95 -4.70
C THR A 186 -18.39 -10.79 -4.90
N TRP A 187 -18.27 -12.10 -4.64
CA TRP A 187 -19.37 -13.05 -4.69
C TRP A 187 -19.51 -13.75 -3.33
N GLY A 188 -20.52 -13.35 -2.56
CA GLY A 188 -20.74 -13.88 -1.22
C GLY A 188 -19.52 -13.65 -0.31
N LYS A 189 -18.79 -14.72 0.02
CA LYS A 189 -17.61 -14.68 0.89
C LYS A 189 -16.28 -14.50 0.15
N PHE A 190 -16.30 -14.48 -1.18
CA PHE A 190 -15.11 -14.40 -2.00
C PHE A 190 -15.00 -13.04 -2.65
N THR A 191 -13.86 -12.36 -2.45
CA THR A 191 -13.43 -11.23 -3.28
C THR A 191 -12.30 -11.72 -4.15
N VAL A 192 -12.42 -11.55 -5.46
CA VAL A 192 -11.40 -11.94 -6.43
C VAL A 192 -10.87 -10.71 -7.12
N GLU A 193 -9.57 -10.60 -7.24
CA GLU A 193 -8.90 -9.60 -8.04
C GLU A 193 -7.95 -10.27 -9.05
N ALA A 194 -7.87 -9.70 -10.25
CA ALA A 194 -6.91 -10.08 -11.26
C ALA A 194 -6.34 -8.85 -11.93
N HIS A 195 -5.07 -8.90 -12.31
CA HIS A 195 -4.47 -7.83 -13.11
C HIS A 195 -3.65 -8.37 -14.29
N TYR A 196 -3.53 -7.52 -15.31
CA TYR A 196 -2.62 -7.71 -16.42
C TYR A 196 -1.85 -6.40 -16.67
N MET A 197 -0.54 -6.46 -16.57
CA MET A 197 0.36 -5.32 -16.75
C MET A 197 0.95 -5.33 -18.15
N LEU A 198 0.76 -4.23 -18.88
CA LEU A 198 1.36 -4.02 -20.18
C LEU A 198 2.87 -3.74 -20.07
N PRO A 199 3.62 -3.85 -21.20
CA PRO A 199 5.02 -3.45 -21.24
C PRO A 199 5.25 -2.03 -20.70
N TYR A 200 6.35 -1.87 -19.97
CA TYR A 200 6.76 -0.58 -19.41
C TYR A 200 8.27 -0.56 -19.20
N THR A 201 8.91 0.57 -19.45
CA THR A 201 10.35 0.76 -19.23
C THR A 201 10.53 1.78 -18.10
N GLN A 202 11.35 1.45 -17.13
CA GLN A 202 11.74 2.33 -16.04
C GLN A 202 13.25 2.20 -15.83
N THR A 203 13.92 3.33 -15.68
CA THR A 203 15.30 3.38 -15.19
C THR A 203 15.25 3.59 -13.69
N ALA A 204 15.93 2.75 -12.92
CA ALA A 204 15.98 2.91 -11.48
C ALA A 204 16.87 4.11 -11.14
N ALA A 205 16.35 5.06 -10.36
CA ALA A 205 17.03 6.32 -10.06
C ALA A 205 18.31 6.15 -9.19
N THR A 206 18.43 5.03 -8.47
CA THR A 206 19.51 4.77 -7.50
C THR A 206 20.46 3.67 -7.92
N SER A 207 20.19 3.00 -9.03
CA SER A 207 21.07 1.94 -9.55
C SER A 207 21.24 2.13 -11.05
N ASP A 208 22.39 1.78 -11.57
CA ASP A 208 22.67 1.76 -13.00
C ASP A 208 21.92 0.64 -13.74
N LEU A 209 20.70 0.34 -13.30
CA LEU A 209 19.87 -0.72 -13.82
C LEU A 209 18.68 -0.18 -14.61
N ASP A 210 18.55 -0.61 -15.84
CA ASP A 210 17.36 -0.38 -16.65
C ASP A 210 16.42 -1.58 -16.55
N TYR A 211 15.20 -1.34 -16.07
CA TYR A 211 14.13 -2.31 -16.01
C TYR A 211 13.20 -2.14 -17.21
N ARG A 212 13.01 -3.23 -17.95
CA ARG A 212 12.00 -3.30 -18.98
C ARG A 212 11.04 -4.44 -18.69
N ARG A 213 9.88 -4.10 -18.16
CA ARG A 213 8.76 -5.04 -18.05
C ARG A 213 8.24 -5.38 -19.43
N ARG A 214 8.21 -6.67 -19.77
CA ARG A 214 7.60 -7.17 -21.01
C ARG A 214 6.12 -7.44 -20.84
N GLY A 215 5.69 -7.75 -19.63
CA GLY A 215 4.32 -7.97 -19.22
C GLY A 215 4.29 -8.56 -17.82
N GLY A 216 3.11 -8.61 -17.21
CA GLY A 216 2.92 -9.23 -15.93
C GLY A 216 1.45 -9.55 -15.70
N GLN A 217 1.19 -10.48 -14.82
CA GLN A 217 -0.15 -10.91 -14.46
C GLN A 217 -0.22 -11.31 -13.00
N GLY A 218 -1.38 -11.17 -12.40
CA GLY A 218 -1.61 -11.62 -11.05
C GLY A 218 -3.07 -11.93 -10.80
N ILE A 219 -3.29 -12.82 -9.85
CA ILE A 219 -4.61 -13.18 -9.35
C ILE A 219 -4.54 -13.33 -7.84
N GLY A 220 -5.57 -12.89 -7.15
CA GLY A 220 -5.68 -13.04 -5.71
C GLY A 220 -7.13 -13.17 -5.26
N VAL A 221 -7.27 -13.70 -4.06
CA VAL A 221 -8.57 -13.95 -3.45
C VAL A 221 -8.53 -13.63 -1.95
N ASP A 222 -9.57 -12.93 -1.48
CA ASP A 222 -9.95 -12.87 -0.07
C ASP A 222 -11.12 -13.83 0.15
N TYR A 223 -11.04 -14.66 1.19
CA TYR A 223 -12.12 -15.53 1.63
C TYR A 223 -12.51 -15.22 3.07
N ALA A 224 -13.71 -14.68 3.27
CA ALA A 224 -14.28 -14.42 4.57
C ALA A 224 -14.74 -15.75 5.23
N ILE A 225 -13.86 -16.37 6.01
CA ILE A 225 -14.15 -17.62 6.74
C ILE A 225 -15.31 -17.38 7.71
N THR A 226 -15.18 -16.30 8.51
CA THR A 226 -16.22 -15.77 9.39
C THR A 226 -16.34 -14.25 9.18
N PRO A 227 -17.30 -13.55 9.80
CA PRO A 227 -17.37 -12.09 9.73
C PRO A 227 -16.12 -11.35 10.26
N THR A 228 -15.31 -12.02 11.08
CA THR A 228 -14.11 -11.43 11.71
C THR A 228 -12.80 -12.10 11.29
N LEU A 229 -12.84 -13.15 10.49
CA LEU A 229 -11.67 -13.92 10.08
C LEU A 229 -11.64 -14.04 8.56
N THR A 230 -10.59 -13.51 7.94
CA THR A 230 -10.37 -13.56 6.50
C THR A 230 -9.05 -14.25 6.20
N TRP A 231 -9.08 -15.18 5.25
CA TRP A 231 -7.89 -15.71 4.60
C TRP A 231 -7.71 -15.03 3.26
N SER A 232 -6.48 -14.69 2.91
CA SER A 232 -6.08 -14.06 1.66
C SER A 232 -4.99 -14.87 0.98
N GLY A 233 -5.01 -14.94 -0.34
CA GLY A 233 -3.98 -15.60 -1.12
C GLY A 233 -3.76 -14.92 -2.45
N VAL A 234 -2.50 -14.81 -2.91
CA VAL A 234 -2.15 -14.14 -4.16
C VAL A 234 -0.99 -14.82 -4.86
N TYR A 235 -1.03 -14.80 -6.19
CA TYR A 235 0.09 -15.13 -7.05
C TYR A 235 0.27 -14.06 -8.12
N THR A 236 1.52 -13.62 -8.32
CA THR A 236 1.90 -12.70 -9.41
C THR A 236 3.12 -13.21 -10.17
N ASN A 237 3.20 -12.86 -11.44
CA ASN A 237 4.34 -13.15 -12.31
C ASN A 237 4.59 -11.97 -13.22
N THR A 238 5.80 -11.43 -13.19
CA THR A 238 6.25 -10.31 -14.03
C THR A 238 7.48 -10.71 -14.83
N GLN A 239 7.43 -10.53 -16.13
CA GLN A 239 8.58 -10.75 -17.00
C GLN A 239 9.37 -9.44 -17.10
N ALA A 240 10.60 -9.42 -16.61
CA ALA A 240 11.48 -8.28 -16.59
C ALA A 240 12.78 -8.56 -17.35
N THR A 241 13.09 -7.72 -18.34
CA THR A 241 14.43 -7.65 -18.91
C THR A 241 15.20 -6.58 -18.14
N VAL A 242 16.32 -6.97 -17.57
CA VAL A 242 17.19 -6.08 -16.80
C VAL A 242 18.51 -5.92 -17.52
N LYS A 243 19.01 -4.69 -17.56
CA LYS A 243 20.24 -4.32 -18.22
C LYS A 243 20.95 -3.27 -17.36
N GLN A 244 22.26 -3.39 -17.21
CA GLN A 244 23.08 -2.33 -16.66
C GLN A 244 23.24 -1.21 -17.70
N SER A 245 22.92 0.03 -17.33
CA SER A 245 23.01 1.18 -18.23
C SER A 245 24.44 1.49 -18.69
N GLN A 246 25.44 1.21 -17.86
CA GLN A 246 26.85 1.45 -18.16
C GLN A 246 27.52 0.34 -19.00
N ASN A 247 27.05 -0.90 -18.94
CA ASN A 247 27.55 -2.04 -19.73
C ASN A 247 26.50 -2.56 -20.67
N ALA A 248 26.29 -1.82 -21.73
CA ALA A 248 25.18 -1.96 -22.66
C ALA A 248 25.05 -3.30 -23.41
N SER A 249 25.98 -4.25 -23.29
CA SER A 249 26.03 -5.47 -24.10
C SER A 249 25.17 -6.62 -23.58
N GLU A 250 24.84 -6.67 -22.28
CA GLU A 250 24.14 -7.82 -21.73
C GLU A 250 22.81 -7.42 -21.06
N SER A 251 21.74 -8.03 -21.51
CA SER A 251 20.44 -7.98 -20.87
C SER A 251 19.98 -9.39 -20.54
N LYS A 252 19.37 -9.57 -19.35
CA LYS A 252 18.86 -10.87 -18.90
C LYS A 252 17.35 -10.80 -18.67
N LEU A 253 16.62 -11.82 -19.11
CA LEU A 253 15.19 -11.95 -18.84
C LEU A 253 15.00 -12.72 -17.54
N TYR A 254 14.22 -12.13 -16.64
CA TYR A 254 13.82 -12.72 -15.37
C TYR A 254 12.32 -12.87 -15.29
N HIS A 255 11.88 -13.94 -14.60
CA HIS A 255 10.52 -14.14 -14.16
C HIS A 255 10.44 -13.82 -12.67
N GLN A 256 9.99 -12.62 -12.33
CA GLN A 256 9.76 -12.23 -10.95
C GLN A 256 8.41 -12.78 -10.50
N GLN A 257 8.41 -13.61 -9.46
CA GLN A 257 7.20 -14.26 -8.97
C GLN A 257 7.01 -13.97 -7.49
N THR A 258 5.76 -13.70 -7.09
CA THR A 258 5.36 -13.65 -5.70
C THR A 258 4.20 -14.59 -5.48
N THR A 259 4.33 -15.45 -4.48
CA THR A 259 3.23 -16.23 -3.91
C THR A 259 3.09 -15.82 -2.46
N ALA A 260 1.93 -15.34 -2.07
CA ALA A 260 1.75 -14.82 -0.72
C ALA A 260 0.39 -15.19 -0.14
N THR A 261 0.32 -15.24 1.18
CA THR A 261 -0.90 -15.47 1.94
C THR A 261 -0.96 -14.59 3.18
N ALA A 262 -2.17 -14.25 3.60
CA ALA A 262 -2.42 -13.55 4.86
C ALA A 262 -3.58 -14.19 5.62
N LEU A 263 -3.52 -14.13 6.94
CA LEU A 263 -4.65 -14.43 7.82
C LEU A 263 -4.92 -13.20 8.68
N THR A 264 -6.08 -12.59 8.51
CA THR A 264 -6.51 -11.40 9.27
C THR A 264 -7.65 -11.79 10.20
N TRP A 265 -7.49 -11.50 11.50
CA TRP A 265 -8.51 -11.78 12.51
C TRP A 265 -8.82 -10.54 13.36
N GLN A 266 -10.10 -10.17 13.42
CA GLN A 266 -10.59 -8.96 14.08
C GLN A 266 -11.63 -9.28 15.17
N PRO A 267 -11.25 -9.96 16.25
CA PRO A 267 -12.18 -10.28 17.35
C PRO A 267 -12.36 -9.05 18.26
N GLY A 268 -13.54 -8.44 18.21
CA GLY A 268 -13.83 -7.24 19.02
C GLY A 268 -12.96 -6.06 18.65
N SER A 269 -12.15 -5.57 19.60
CA SER A 269 -11.23 -4.42 19.39
C SER A 269 -9.83 -4.81 18.93
N TRP A 270 -9.55 -6.08 18.69
CA TRP A 270 -8.27 -6.56 18.18
C TRP A 270 -8.20 -6.46 16.67
N TYR A 271 -7.03 -6.10 16.16
CA TYR A 271 -6.60 -6.35 14.79
C TYR A 271 -5.34 -7.22 14.84
N LEU A 272 -5.44 -8.43 14.30
CA LEU A 272 -4.37 -9.42 14.28
C LEU A 272 -4.16 -9.85 12.83
N VAL A 273 -2.93 -9.81 12.35
CA VAL A 273 -2.60 -10.27 11.01
C VAL A 273 -1.25 -10.98 11.01
N GLY A 274 -1.16 -12.03 10.20
CA GLY A 274 0.10 -12.67 9.84
C GLY A 274 0.16 -12.87 8.34
N THR A 275 1.30 -12.60 7.71
CA THR A 275 1.54 -12.82 6.29
C THR A 275 2.73 -13.74 6.09
N ALA A 276 2.69 -14.53 5.01
CA ALA A 276 3.79 -15.36 4.58
C ALA A 276 3.93 -15.26 3.06
N ASN A 277 5.13 -14.88 2.60
CA ASN A 277 5.40 -14.51 1.24
C ASN A 277 6.62 -15.29 0.72
N TYR A 278 6.57 -15.75 -0.50
CA TYR A 278 7.69 -16.30 -1.24
C TYR A 278 7.96 -15.46 -2.47
N TYR A 279 9.21 -15.07 -2.66
CA TYR A 279 9.67 -14.24 -3.76
C TYR A 279 10.70 -14.98 -4.60
N ALA A 280 10.65 -14.80 -5.91
CA ALA A 280 11.64 -15.31 -6.84
C ALA A 280 12.14 -14.19 -7.76
N ASN A 281 13.47 -14.06 -7.86
CA ASN A 281 14.16 -13.07 -8.70
C ASN A 281 13.87 -11.60 -8.33
N TYR A 282 13.87 -11.28 -7.05
CA TYR A 282 13.67 -9.92 -6.53
C TYR A 282 14.97 -9.27 -6.09
N ILE A 283 15.04 -7.93 -6.24
CA ILE A 283 16.09 -7.09 -5.66
C ILE A 283 15.47 -6.38 -4.47
N PRO A 284 16.07 -6.45 -3.26
CA PRO A 284 15.59 -5.73 -2.09
C PRO A 284 15.58 -4.22 -2.32
N SER A 285 14.54 -3.53 -1.87
CA SER A 285 14.36 -2.08 -2.09
C SER A 285 15.41 -1.20 -1.40
N HIS A 286 16.00 -1.68 -0.29
CA HIS A 286 16.96 -0.95 0.53
C HIS A 286 18.42 -1.29 0.23
N LYS A 287 18.69 -2.03 -0.83
CA LYS A 287 20.06 -2.36 -1.21
C LYS A 287 20.66 -1.24 -2.04
N ASP A 288 21.53 -0.42 -1.43
CA ASP A 288 22.18 0.72 -2.08
C ASP A 288 23.25 0.31 -3.11
N ASN A 289 23.79 -0.90 -3.02
CA ASN A 289 24.81 -1.41 -3.92
C ASN A 289 24.44 -2.80 -4.43
N VAL A 290 23.69 -2.86 -5.54
CA VAL A 290 23.55 -4.10 -6.30
C VAL A 290 24.89 -4.40 -6.94
N ASN A 291 25.50 -5.55 -6.57
CA ASN A 291 26.79 -5.94 -7.13
C ASN A 291 26.62 -6.09 -8.67
N GLN A 292 27.52 -5.48 -9.41
CA GLN A 292 27.42 -5.35 -10.89
C GLN A 292 27.37 -6.69 -11.63
N SER A 293 27.76 -7.80 -10.98
CA SER A 293 27.73 -9.13 -11.56
C SER A 293 26.38 -9.85 -11.45
N ASP A 294 25.55 -9.47 -10.46
CA ASP A 294 24.31 -10.16 -10.15
C ASP A 294 23.12 -9.18 -10.17
N PHE A 295 22.29 -9.27 -11.20
CA PHE A 295 21.17 -8.35 -11.42
C PHE A 295 20.06 -8.46 -10.38
N PHE A 296 19.96 -9.60 -9.66
CA PHE A 296 18.95 -9.83 -8.64
C PHE A 296 19.56 -10.49 -7.41
N ALA A 297 19.03 -10.12 -6.24
CA ALA A 297 19.41 -10.76 -4.98
C ALA A 297 18.96 -12.23 -4.90
N GLY A 298 17.98 -12.61 -5.71
CA GLY A 298 17.53 -13.99 -5.83
C GLY A 298 16.13 -14.25 -5.26
N SER A 299 15.98 -15.40 -4.61
CA SER A 299 14.69 -15.89 -4.15
C SER A 299 14.70 -16.11 -2.64
N GLY A 300 13.55 -15.99 -2.00
CA GLY A 300 13.45 -16.19 -0.57
C GLY A 300 12.05 -15.99 -0.04
N TYR A 301 11.95 -15.65 1.22
CA TYR A 301 10.67 -15.49 1.89
C TYR A 301 10.62 -14.23 2.74
N GLY A 302 9.42 -13.74 2.94
CA GLY A 302 9.10 -12.68 3.88
C GLY A 302 7.95 -13.09 4.79
N LEU A 303 8.05 -12.74 6.07
CA LEU A 303 6.98 -12.95 7.05
C LEU A 303 6.73 -11.63 7.75
N GLU A 304 5.46 -11.32 8.00
CA GLU A 304 5.07 -10.20 8.85
C GLU A 304 3.96 -10.62 9.81
N ALA A 305 3.97 -10.01 10.98
CA ALA A 305 2.91 -10.16 11.96
C ALA A 305 2.61 -8.84 12.65
N PHE A 306 1.35 -8.59 12.95
CA PHE A 306 0.89 -7.41 13.69
C PHE A 306 -0.19 -7.80 14.69
N ALA A 307 -0.13 -7.18 15.86
CA ALA A 307 -1.17 -7.27 16.89
C ALA A 307 -1.41 -5.90 17.52
N GLY A 308 -2.60 -5.34 17.32
CA GLY A 308 -3.03 -4.08 17.90
C GLY A 308 -4.38 -4.20 18.60
N TYR A 309 -4.55 -3.49 19.72
CA TYR A 309 -5.80 -3.42 20.45
C TYR A 309 -6.31 -1.99 20.54
N THR A 310 -7.53 -1.74 20.10
CA THR A 310 -8.12 -0.39 20.05
C THR A 310 -8.98 -0.13 21.29
N PHE A 311 -8.54 0.79 22.13
CA PHE A 311 -9.35 1.39 23.19
C PHE A 311 -10.15 2.55 22.61
N THR A 312 -11.47 2.44 22.60
CA THR A 312 -12.35 3.49 22.07
C THR A 312 -12.86 4.39 23.18
N PHE A 313 -12.84 5.69 22.95
CA PHE A 313 -13.32 6.72 23.89
C PHE A 313 -14.49 7.50 23.30
N ASN A 314 -15.53 7.70 24.07
CA ASN A 314 -16.68 8.49 23.64
C ASN A 314 -16.47 10.00 23.95
N LYS A 315 -15.42 10.59 23.36
CA LYS A 315 -15.11 12.02 23.48
C LYS A 315 -15.15 12.71 22.11
N PRO A 316 -15.64 13.93 22.01
CA PRO A 316 -15.71 14.64 20.73
C PRO A 316 -14.35 14.83 20.06
N TRP A 317 -13.31 15.10 20.86
CA TRP A 317 -11.96 15.44 20.41
C TRP A 317 -10.96 14.28 20.48
N PHE A 318 -11.32 13.12 21.07
CA PHE A 318 -10.44 11.99 21.23
C PHE A 318 -11.22 10.68 21.06
N LYS A 319 -10.87 9.88 20.06
CA LYS A 319 -11.62 8.72 19.62
C LYS A 319 -11.03 7.42 20.10
N SER A 320 -9.72 7.22 19.91
CA SER A 320 -9.10 5.95 20.27
C SER A 320 -7.61 6.05 20.55
N ILE A 321 -7.11 5.05 21.24
CA ILE A 321 -5.69 4.70 21.37
C ILE A 321 -5.56 3.25 20.93
N GLN A 322 -4.57 2.96 20.10
CA GLN A 322 -4.23 1.60 19.69
C GLN A 322 -2.74 1.33 19.94
N PRO A 323 -2.35 0.79 21.10
CA PRO A 323 -1.05 0.18 21.27
C PRO A 323 -0.94 -1.05 20.37
N TYR A 324 0.25 -1.26 19.80
CA TYR A 324 0.53 -2.39 18.91
C TYR A 324 1.96 -2.88 19.00
N VAL A 325 2.14 -4.12 18.56
CA VAL A 325 3.43 -4.72 18.27
C VAL A 325 3.36 -5.33 16.86
N ALA A 326 4.44 -5.16 16.12
CA ALA A 326 4.61 -5.82 14.83
C ALA A 326 6.03 -6.40 14.72
N ALA A 327 6.21 -7.30 13.78
CA ALA A 327 7.52 -7.85 13.44
C ALA A 327 7.54 -8.25 11.97
N ASP A 328 8.72 -8.14 11.36
CA ASP A 328 8.99 -8.65 10.03
C ASP A 328 10.29 -9.44 9.95
N THR A 329 10.40 -10.24 8.91
CA THR A 329 11.64 -10.87 8.46
C THR A 329 11.60 -11.05 6.94
N LEU A 330 12.65 -10.60 6.25
CA LEU A 330 12.85 -10.80 4.82
C LEU A 330 14.21 -11.45 4.61
N LYS A 331 14.23 -12.61 3.92
CA LYS A 331 15.46 -13.31 3.56
C LYS A 331 15.42 -13.68 2.08
N LEU A 332 16.39 -13.15 1.33
CA LEU A 332 16.59 -13.45 -0.08
C LEU A 332 17.99 -14.03 -0.28
N LYS A 333 18.09 -15.10 -1.07
CA LYS A 333 19.33 -15.81 -1.41
C LYS A 333 19.52 -15.84 -2.91
N GLY A 334 20.76 -15.62 -3.33
CA GLY A 334 21.16 -15.64 -4.75
C GLY A 334 21.92 -14.37 -5.11
N GLY A 335 23.14 -14.49 -5.60
CA GLY A 335 24.10 -13.42 -5.75
C GLY A 335 24.71 -13.03 -4.40
N GLU A 336 24.13 -12.08 -3.71
CA GLU A 336 24.43 -11.81 -2.30
C GLU A 336 23.23 -12.15 -1.42
N ASP A 337 23.46 -12.76 -0.28
CA ASP A 337 22.43 -13.01 0.71
C ASP A 337 21.97 -11.67 1.32
N TYR A 338 20.66 -11.48 1.39
CA TYR A 338 20.04 -10.32 2.02
C TYR A 338 19.12 -10.78 3.15
N GLU A 339 19.26 -10.12 4.30
CA GLU A 339 18.41 -10.35 5.46
C GLU A 339 18.06 -9.02 6.11
N SER A 340 16.77 -8.83 6.40
CA SER A 340 16.25 -7.67 7.12
C SER A 340 15.20 -8.15 8.12
N ASN A 341 15.35 -7.80 9.41
CA ASN A 341 14.47 -8.24 10.49
C ASN A 341 14.22 -7.08 11.45
N HIS A 342 12.96 -6.86 11.81
CA HIS A 342 12.58 -5.78 12.73
C HIS A 342 11.51 -6.22 13.73
N ILE A 343 11.49 -5.51 14.85
CA ILE A 343 10.39 -5.50 15.81
C ILE A 343 9.93 -4.05 15.96
N TYR A 344 8.62 -3.84 15.88
CA TYR A 344 7.98 -2.54 15.99
C TYR A 344 7.13 -2.49 17.25
N LEU A 345 7.29 -1.43 18.04
CA LEU A 345 6.50 -1.16 19.22
C LEU A 345 5.89 0.23 19.06
N GLY A 346 4.59 0.31 18.90
CA GLY A 346 3.97 1.57 18.58
C GLY A 346 2.63 1.82 19.27
N THR A 347 2.19 3.05 19.15
CA THR A 347 0.86 3.48 19.58
C THR A 347 0.30 4.49 18.60
N ALA A 348 -0.88 4.21 18.07
CA ALA A 348 -1.66 5.16 17.28
C ALA A 348 -2.70 5.85 18.16
N PHE A 349 -2.82 7.17 18.00
CA PHE A 349 -3.81 8.03 18.66
C PHE A 349 -4.72 8.63 17.59
N ASP A 350 -6.03 8.43 17.71
CA ASP A 350 -7.03 9.05 16.83
C ASP A 350 -7.80 10.12 17.61
N PHE A 351 -7.60 11.37 17.21
CA PHE A 351 -8.22 12.50 17.90
C PHE A 351 -9.65 12.77 17.43
N ASN A 352 -9.90 12.78 16.11
CA ASN A 352 -11.23 13.15 15.60
C ASN A 352 -11.57 12.56 14.22
N HIS A 353 -11.01 11.40 13.87
CA HIS A 353 -11.09 10.76 12.56
C HIS A 353 -10.42 11.53 11.40
N ARG A 354 -9.91 12.73 11.65
CA ARG A 354 -9.12 13.51 10.69
C ARG A 354 -7.68 13.69 11.14
N ILE A 355 -7.43 13.66 12.45
CA ILE A 355 -6.11 13.88 13.04
C ILE A 355 -5.70 12.62 13.78
N SER A 356 -4.58 12.05 13.36
CA SER A 356 -3.95 10.91 14.03
C SER A 356 -2.48 11.23 14.33
N LEU A 357 -1.96 10.67 15.41
CA LEU A 357 -0.55 10.71 15.79
C LEU A 357 -0.09 9.28 15.97
N TYR A 358 1.06 8.94 15.41
CA TYR A 358 1.74 7.67 15.64
C TYR A 358 3.05 7.95 16.37
N VAL A 359 3.35 7.11 17.34
CA VAL A 359 4.67 7.06 17.97
C VAL A 359 5.12 5.61 17.93
N GLU A 360 6.26 5.36 17.29
CA GLU A 360 6.74 4.02 17.04
C GLU A 360 8.24 3.90 17.27
N ARG A 361 8.66 2.78 17.85
CA ARG A 361 10.04 2.35 17.96
C ARG A 361 10.26 1.15 17.07
N THR A 362 11.12 1.27 16.09
CA THR A 362 11.65 0.18 15.27
C THR A 362 12.96 -0.30 15.87
N ILE A 363 13.05 -1.57 16.16
CA ILE A 363 14.24 -2.24 16.67
C ILE A 363 14.75 -3.14 15.53
N ALA A 364 15.88 -2.78 14.96
CA ALA A 364 16.54 -3.57 13.92
C ALA A 364 17.32 -4.72 14.58
N THR A 365 17.15 -5.93 14.06
CA THR A 365 17.89 -7.10 14.53
C THR A 365 18.84 -7.66 13.47
N SER A 366 18.86 -7.03 12.30
CA SER A 366 19.80 -7.34 11.20
C SER A 366 21.13 -6.61 11.39
N PRO A 367 22.25 -7.23 10.99
CA PRO A 367 23.54 -6.56 11.05
C PRO A 367 23.59 -5.31 10.16
N GLY A 368 24.03 -4.19 10.73
CA GLY A 368 24.24 -2.93 10.00
C GLY A 368 23.01 -2.06 9.83
N GLU A 369 21.89 -2.42 10.42
CA GLU A 369 20.70 -1.59 10.50
C GLU A 369 20.58 -0.94 11.89
N ASP A 370 20.18 0.33 11.93
CA ASP A 370 20.06 1.09 13.17
C ASP A 370 18.60 1.07 13.67
N ASP A 371 18.47 1.14 14.99
CA ASP A 371 17.18 1.34 15.63
C ASP A 371 16.65 2.76 15.34
N LYS A 372 15.34 2.87 15.15
CA LYS A 372 14.69 4.15 14.84
C LYS A 372 13.50 4.41 15.73
N THR A 373 13.21 5.68 15.97
CA THR A 373 11.98 6.13 16.61
C THR A 373 11.29 7.12 15.69
N TYR A 374 9.99 6.93 15.48
CA TYR A 374 9.16 7.76 14.63
C TYR A 374 8.08 8.48 15.45
N ALA A 375 7.75 9.70 15.03
CA ALA A 375 6.55 10.39 15.44
C ALA A 375 5.93 11.03 14.21
N SER A 376 4.78 10.49 13.79
CA SER A 376 4.11 10.89 12.56
C SER A 376 2.74 11.49 12.85
N PHE A 377 2.50 12.66 12.29
CA PHE A 377 1.22 13.35 12.42
C PHE A 377 0.48 13.28 11.09
N TYR A 378 -0.78 12.84 11.13
CA TYR A 378 -1.63 12.73 9.93
C TYR A 378 -2.84 13.64 10.08
N TYR A 379 -3.00 14.56 9.13
CA TYR A 379 -4.23 15.30 8.94
C TYR A 379 -4.91 14.85 7.66
N ASN A 380 -6.07 14.21 7.78
CA ASN A 380 -6.86 13.66 6.68
C ASN A 380 -8.02 14.59 6.34
N PHE A 381 -8.28 14.83 5.05
CA PHE A 381 -9.34 15.69 4.54
C PHE A 381 -9.99 15.16 3.27
#